data_004c7e13e2d20868ce8a200743d45621
#
_entry.id   004c7e13e2d20868ce8a200743d45621
#
_cell.length_a   1.000
_cell.length_b   1.000
_cell.length_c   1.000
_cell.angle_alpha   90.00
_cell.angle_beta   90.00
_cell.angle_gamma   90.00
#
_symmetry.space_group_name_H-M   'P 1'
#
loop_
_entity.id
_entity.type
_entity.pdbx_description
1 polymer ?
#
loop_
_entity_poly.entity_id
_entity_poly.type
_entity_poly.pdbx_seq_one_letter_code
_entity_poly.pdbx_strand_id
1 'polypeptide(L)'
;MFSRTALSRGAQLAACRQASSKLAQRRGYAAASAPATHTFETTDVAGVKVAARDSHGPTTKLAIVAKAGTRYQPAPGLTAGLEEFAFKASLASNDDPDLLNTTKRSALRITRESELLGGQLVAYHTREALVLEASFLREDIPYFTELLAEVISQTKYTTYEFHEDVERVIHLKQAKVGSDVSALALDAVHSVAFHSGLGSPLYPSPSTPIKSYLDEHKIASFAESVYAKSNIALVGDGATTAALSKWTEQFFQSVPASASSSAALNSASTTYYGGESRTAHTAGNALVIAFPGSSFGTYKPEVAVLAALLGGQSNVKWAPGFTLLSKVAAANPGASVTASNLAYSDAGLFTIQVHGAAGAVRTTAQEAVKALKSVVEGGVSKEDLTKAIAKAKFDALATSEAGVSTILSAGSGIIHSGQPFQIAETIKSLDGVTAEKLKTAAKALIDGKASVAAVGDLHALPYAEELGLKV
;
A
#
# COMPACT_ATOMS: atom_id res chain seq x y z
N MET A 1 35.98 -71.33 12.19
CA MET A 1 35.19 -71.13 13.40
C MET A 1 35.23 -69.58 13.73
N PHE A 2 34.18 -68.86 13.41
CA PHE A 2 34.07 -67.47 13.76
C PHE A 2 33.15 -67.36 14.99
N SER A 3 33.72 -66.94 16.14
CA SER A 3 32.98 -66.68 17.35
C SER A 3 32.24 -65.36 17.20
N ARG A 4 30.91 -65.40 17.13
CA ARG A 4 30.04 -64.25 17.24
C ARG A 4 29.84 -63.94 18.73
N THR A 5 30.55 -62.98 19.25
CA THR A 5 30.24 -62.38 20.57
C THR A 5 28.95 -61.60 20.49
N ALA A 6 27.87 -62.20 21.01
CA ALA A 6 26.59 -61.49 21.17
C ALA A 6 26.74 -60.45 22.28
N LEU A 7 26.78 -59.16 21.90
CA LEU A 7 26.65 -58.06 22.84
C LEU A 7 25.30 -58.17 23.56
N SER A 8 25.30 -58.19 24.86
CA SER A 8 24.08 -58.26 25.65
C SER A 8 23.16 -57.05 25.37
N ARG A 9 21.84 -57.27 25.36
CA ARG A 9 20.83 -56.19 25.16
C ARG A 9 21.06 -54.98 26.08
N GLY A 10 21.60 -55.18 27.27
CA GLY A 10 21.95 -54.09 28.20
C GLY A 10 23.08 -53.17 27.67
N ALA A 11 24.10 -53.74 27.05
CA ALA A 11 25.20 -52.97 26.44
C ALA A 11 24.77 -52.18 25.20
N GLN A 12 23.84 -52.74 24.39
CA GLN A 12 23.24 -52.04 23.27
C GLN A 12 22.37 -50.85 23.69
N LEU A 13 21.57 -51.01 24.76
CA LEU A 13 20.76 -49.94 25.29
C LEU A 13 21.59 -48.82 25.97
N ALA A 14 22.72 -49.18 26.62
CA ALA A 14 23.66 -48.21 27.17
C ALA A 14 24.40 -47.42 26.07
N ALA A 15 24.81 -48.09 24.99
CA ALA A 15 25.43 -47.43 23.85
C ALA A 15 24.43 -46.51 23.11
N CYS A 16 23.17 -46.88 22.95
CA CYS A 16 22.12 -45.98 22.41
C CYS A 16 21.84 -44.78 23.29
N ARG A 17 21.80 -44.94 24.62
CA ARG A 17 21.64 -43.85 25.56
C ARG A 17 22.80 -42.87 25.55
N GLN A 18 24.05 -43.34 25.47
CA GLN A 18 25.23 -42.48 25.32
C GLN A 18 25.28 -41.78 23.96
N ALA A 19 24.86 -42.44 22.89
CA ALA A 19 24.77 -41.79 21.56
C ALA A 19 23.70 -40.70 21.52
N SER A 20 22.54 -40.91 22.15
CA SER A 20 21.48 -39.93 22.25
C SER A 20 21.84 -38.72 23.13
N SER A 21 22.59 -38.96 24.23
CA SER A 21 23.08 -37.85 25.05
C SER A 21 24.17 -37.01 24.38
N LYS A 22 25.05 -37.65 23.57
CA LYS A 22 26.06 -36.92 22.77
C LYS A 22 25.44 -36.18 21.59
N LEU A 23 24.36 -36.68 21.03
CA LEU A 23 23.57 -35.95 19.99
C LEU A 23 22.79 -34.76 20.58
N ALA A 24 22.28 -34.91 21.81
CA ALA A 24 21.63 -33.80 22.50
C ALA A 24 22.61 -32.71 22.92
N GLN A 25 23.85 -33.04 23.28
CA GLN A 25 24.92 -32.07 23.56
C GLN A 25 25.48 -31.36 22.32
N ARG A 26 25.31 -31.92 21.10
CA ARG A 26 25.70 -31.29 19.83
C ARG A 26 24.61 -30.44 19.17
N ARG A 27 23.40 -30.40 19.73
CA ARG A 27 22.47 -29.31 19.42
C ARG A 27 22.94 -28.07 20.23
N GLY A 28 24.04 -27.48 19.83
CA GLY A 28 24.28 -26.09 20.15
C GLY A 28 23.03 -25.35 19.71
N TYR A 29 22.34 -24.73 20.63
CA TYR A 29 21.33 -23.74 20.28
C TYR A 29 22.01 -22.83 19.29
N ALA A 30 21.42 -22.69 18.10
CA ALA A 30 21.86 -21.64 17.18
C ALA A 30 21.98 -20.38 18.04
N ALA A 31 23.14 -19.74 18.01
CA ALA A 31 23.35 -18.51 18.75
C ALA A 31 22.11 -17.66 18.47
N ALA A 32 21.47 -17.17 19.54
CA ALA A 32 20.29 -16.35 19.38
C ALA A 32 20.65 -15.29 18.36
N SER A 33 19.95 -15.30 17.23
CA SER A 33 20.16 -14.28 16.20
C SER A 33 20.09 -12.93 16.89
N ALA A 34 21.00 -12.03 16.54
CA ALA A 34 20.95 -10.67 17.07
C ALA A 34 19.50 -10.16 17.00
N PRO A 35 19.01 -9.47 18.03
CA PRO A 35 17.63 -9.01 18.02
C PRO A 35 17.38 -8.21 16.75
N ALA A 36 16.38 -8.61 15.96
CA ALA A 36 16.01 -7.92 14.74
C ALA A 36 15.70 -6.46 15.07
N THR A 37 16.31 -5.52 14.39
CA THR A 37 15.98 -4.11 14.53
C THR A 37 14.65 -3.87 13.83
N HIS A 38 13.62 -3.50 14.58
CA HIS A 38 12.30 -3.20 14.01
C HIS A 38 12.18 -1.74 13.52
N THR A 39 13.24 -0.95 13.70
CA THR A 39 13.29 0.46 13.30
C THR A 39 14.09 0.62 12.01
N PHE A 40 13.62 1.49 11.12
CA PHE A 40 14.39 1.86 9.94
C PHE A 40 15.49 2.85 10.32
N GLU A 41 16.70 2.55 9.90
CA GLU A 41 17.82 3.48 9.92
C GLU A 41 17.88 4.23 8.61
N THR A 42 18.09 5.54 8.65
CA THR A 42 18.17 6.38 7.46
C THR A 42 19.57 6.96 7.27
N THR A 43 20.00 6.95 6.03
CA THR A 43 21.26 7.59 5.60
C THR A 43 21.04 8.32 4.29
N ASP A 44 21.80 9.38 4.04
CA ASP A 44 21.85 10.02 2.74
C ASP A 44 23.12 9.54 2.01
N VAL A 45 22.94 8.94 0.84
CA VAL A 45 24.01 8.37 0.04
C VAL A 45 23.96 8.98 -1.35
N ALA A 46 24.96 9.77 -1.69
CA ALA A 46 25.09 10.43 -2.99
C ALA A 46 23.85 11.27 -3.37
N GLY A 47 23.14 11.83 -2.36
CA GLY A 47 21.90 12.60 -2.54
C GLY A 47 20.62 11.78 -2.67
N VAL A 48 20.70 10.46 -2.51
CA VAL A 48 19.54 9.57 -2.40
C VAL A 48 19.30 9.22 -0.93
N LYS A 49 18.09 9.37 -0.46
CA LYS A 49 17.69 8.95 0.88
C LYS A 49 17.49 7.44 0.92
N VAL A 50 18.29 6.77 1.74
CA VAL A 50 18.25 5.32 1.92
C VAL A 50 17.70 4.99 3.30
N ALA A 51 16.70 4.13 3.39
CA ALA A 51 16.25 3.56 4.65
C ALA A 51 16.46 2.05 4.64
N ALA A 52 17.04 1.52 5.70
CA ALA A 52 17.30 0.10 5.83
C ALA A 52 16.79 -0.42 7.17
N ARG A 53 16.25 -1.64 7.15
CA ARG A 53 15.91 -2.41 8.34
C ARG A 53 16.44 -3.83 8.16
N ASP A 54 17.27 -4.30 9.07
CA ASP A 54 17.78 -5.67 9.02
C ASP A 54 16.98 -6.58 9.94
N SER A 55 16.18 -7.44 9.35
CA SER A 55 15.44 -8.50 10.03
C SER A 55 16.23 -9.80 10.19
N HIS A 56 17.49 -9.84 9.72
CA HIS A 56 18.37 -11.01 9.69
C HIS A 56 17.76 -12.23 8.99
N GLY A 57 16.76 -12.02 8.13
CA GLY A 57 16.14 -13.06 7.31
C GLY A 57 16.97 -13.43 6.09
N PRO A 58 16.65 -14.56 5.43
CA PRO A 58 17.33 -14.98 4.20
C PRO A 58 16.88 -14.20 2.97
N THR A 59 15.74 -13.54 3.03
CA THR A 59 15.13 -12.76 1.94
C THR A 59 15.27 -11.27 2.20
N THR A 60 15.47 -10.53 1.13
CA THR A 60 15.51 -9.07 1.13
C THR A 60 14.43 -8.54 0.20
N LYS A 61 13.75 -7.48 0.64
CA LYS A 61 12.89 -6.66 -0.19
C LYS A 61 13.54 -5.30 -0.35
N LEU A 62 13.71 -4.89 -1.58
CA LEU A 62 14.29 -3.60 -1.94
C LEU A 62 13.30 -2.87 -2.82
N ALA A 63 12.99 -1.62 -2.49
CA ALA A 63 12.10 -0.83 -3.31
C ALA A 63 12.58 0.60 -3.48
N ILE A 64 12.35 1.13 -4.67
CA ILE A 64 12.39 2.57 -4.93
C ILE A 64 10.97 3.09 -4.79
N VAL A 65 10.80 4.03 -3.89
CA VAL A 65 9.55 4.78 -3.71
C VAL A 65 9.77 6.15 -4.32
N ALA A 66 9.01 6.48 -5.36
CA ALA A 66 9.13 7.74 -6.08
C ALA A 66 7.89 8.61 -5.87
N LYS A 67 8.06 9.93 -5.78
CA LYS A 67 6.97 10.91 -5.72
C LYS A 67 6.30 11.06 -7.08
N ALA A 68 5.60 10.01 -7.50
CA ALA A 68 5.05 9.82 -8.85
C ALA A 68 3.62 9.30 -8.85
N GLY A 69 2.90 9.45 -7.74
CA GLY A 69 1.49 9.05 -7.68
C GLY A 69 0.59 9.87 -8.59
N THR A 70 -0.67 9.44 -8.72
CA THR A 70 -1.66 10.13 -9.57
C THR A 70 -1.94 11.57 -9.11
N ARG A 71 -1.60 11.92 -7.88
CA ARG A 71 -1.65 13.28 -7.35
C ARG A 71 -0.77 14.25 -8.14
N TYR A 72 0.38 13.79 -8.61
CA TYR A 72 1.42 14.64 -9.21
C TYR A 72 1.42 14.65 -10.73
N GLN A 73 0.63 13.78 -11.36
CA GLN A 73 0.57 13.67 -12.82
C GLN A 73 -0.12 14.90 -13.45
N PRO A 74 0.46 15.50 -14.49
CA PRO A 74 -0.16 16.61 -15.21
C PRO A 74 -1.32 16.18 -16.13
N ALA A 75 -1.36 14.90 -16.51
CA ALA A 75 -2.42 14.33 -17.34
C ALA A 75 -2.80 12.93 -16.86
N PRO A 76 -4.05 12.49 -17.04
CA PRO A 76 -4.50 11.19 -16.57
C PRO A 76 -3.79 10.04 -17.28
N GLY A 77 -3.34 9.04 -16.51
CA GLY A 77 -2.72 7.83 -17.03
C GLY A 77 -1.19 7.84 -17.10
N LEU A 78 -0.52 8.97 -16.88
CA LEU A 78 0.94 9.05 -16.95
C LEU A 78 1.62 8.18 -15.87
N THR A 79 1.11 8.18 -14.65
CA THR A 79 1.62 7.32 -13.57
C THR A 79 1.43 5.83 -13.90
N ALA A 80 0.26 5.46 -14.44
CA ALA A 80 0.00 4.09 -14.90
C ALA A 80 0.94 3.72 -16.08
N GLY A 81 1.24 4.65 -16.96
CA GLY A 81 2.22 4.47 -18.02
C GLY A 81 3.62 4.19 -17.48
N LEU A 82 4.09 4.95 -16.48
CA LEU A 82 5.36 4.70 -15.81
C LEU A 82 5.42 3.33 -15.12
N GLU A 83 4.34 2.92 -14.45
CA GLU A 83 4.22 1.60 -13.84
C GLU A 83 4.41 0.49 -14.87
N GLU A 84 3.75 0.62 -16.04
CA GLU A 84 3.80 -0.40 -17.08
C GLU A 84 5.14 -0.44 -17.83
N PHE A 85 5.85 0.64 -17.92
CA PHE A 85 7.20 0.66 -18.51
C PHE A 85 8.30 0.12 -17.58
N ALA A 86 8.07 0.04 -16.27
CA ALA A 86 9.13 -0.20 -15.27
C ALA A 86 9.88 -1.52 -15.43
N PHE A 87 9.18 -2.65 -15.54
CA PHE A 87 9.77 -3.98 -15.63
C PHE A 87 9.16 -4.78 -16.77
N LYS A 88 9.04 -4.20 -17.95
CA LYS A 88 8.33 -4.87 -19.01
C LYS A 88 8.96 -6.17 -19.42
N ALA A 89 8.14 -7.21 -19.39
CA ALA A 89 8.39 -8.49 -20.01
C ALA A 89 7.78 -8.46 -21.42
N SER A 90 8.40 -7.75 -22.36
CA SER A 90 8.02 -7.90 -23.76
C SER A 90 8.36 -9.32 -24.22
N LEU A 91 7.38 -10.05 -24.71
CA LEU A 91 7.56 -11.35 -25.35
C LEU A 91 8.24 -11.22 -26.74
N ALA A 92 8.56 -10.02 -27.19
CA ALA A 92 9.29 -9.81 -28.42
C ALA A 92 10.74 -10.28 -28.25
N SER A 93 10.96 -11.52 -28.62
CA SER A 93 12.29 -12.05 -28.80
C SER A 93 13.01 -11.24 -29.86
N ASN A 94 14.16 -10.72 -29.56
CA ASN A 94 15.34 -10.75 -30.43
C ASN A 94 16.40 -9.86 -29.81
N ASP A 95 17.65 -10.26 -29.94
CA ASP A 95 18.85 -9.50 -29.58
C ASP A 95 19.02 -8.20 -30.40
N ASP A 96 17.94 -7.58 -30.80
CA ASP A 96 17.95 -6.32 -31.53
C ASP A 96 18.16 -5.18 -30.52
N PRO A 97 19.23 -4.40 -30.64
CA PRO A 97 19.54 -3.30 -29.74
C PRO A 97 18.45 -2.23 -29.69
N ASP A 98 17.57 -2.15 -30.68
CA ASP A 98 16.45 -1.21 -30.71
C ASP A 98 15.26 -1.68 -29.86
N LEU A 99 15.22 -2.95 -29.47
CA LEU A 99 14.18 -3.55 -28.63
C LEU A 99 14.59 -3.68 -27.15
N LEU A 100 15.58 -2.93 -26.70
CA LEU A 100 16.01 -2.90 -25.30
C LEU A 100 15.06 -2.01 -24.50
N ASN A 101 14.46 -2.53 -23.43
CA ASN A 101 13.66 -1.76 -22.46
C ASN A 101 14.51 -0.70 -21.75
N THR A 102 15.73 -1.08 -21.37
CA THR A 102 16.76 -0.15 -20.88
C THR A 102 17.89 -0.05 -21.89
N THR A 103 18.87 0.84 -21.66
CA THR A 103 20.06 0.94 -22.53
C THR A 103 20.99 -0.27 -22.44
N LYS A 104 20.85 -1.12 -21.39
CA LYS A 104 21.73 -2.25 -21.14
C LYS A 104 21.06 -3.61 -21.28
N ARG A 105 19.76 -3.71 -20.93
CA ARG A 105 19.03 -4.98 -20.84
C ARG A 105 17.70 -4.90 -21.58
N SER A 106 17.37 -5.95 -22.33
CA SER A 106 16.02 -6.14 -22.83
C SER A 106 15.08 -6.60 -21.71
N ALA A 107 13.79 -6.37 -21.85
CA ALA A 107 12.77 -6.82 -20.91
C ALA A 107 12.83 -8.35 -20.67
N LEU A 108 13.03 -9.12 -21.75
CA LEU A 108 13.21 -10.57 -21.65
C LEU A 108 14.44 -10.97 -20.84
N ARG A 109 15.54 -10.24 -21.00
CA ARG A 109 16.77 -10.46 -20.23
C ARG A 109 16.54 -10.17 -18.75
N ILE A 110 15.87 -9.05 -18.41
CA ILE A 110 15.51 -8.71 -17.03
C ILE A 110 14.69 -9.84 -16.40
N THR A 111 13.67 -10.34 -17.10
CA THR A 111 12.83 -11.43 -16.61
C THR A 111 13.63 -12.71 -16.40
N ARG A 112 14.44 -13.13 -17.38
CA ARG A 112 15.25 -14.34 -17.28
C ARG A 112 16.31 -14.28 -16.16
N GLU A 113 16.98 -13.16 -16.02
CA GLU A 113 17.98 -12.95 -14.97
C GLU A 113 17.33 -12.94 -13.58
N SER A 114 16.18 -12.29 -13.42
CA SER A 114 15.45 -12.27 -12.15
C SER A 114 14.88 -13.67 -11.79
N GLU A 115 14.34 -14.40 -12.74
CA GLU A 115 13.90 -15.79 -12.54
C GLU A 115 15.05 -16.73 -12.17
N LEU A 116 16.21 -16.58 -12.81
CA LEU A 116 17.40 -17.37 -12.50
C LEU A 116 17.88 -17.17 -11.07
N LEU A 117 17.79 -15.93 -10.54
CA LEU A 117 18.12 -15.57 -9.17
C LEU A 117 16.96 -15.83 -8.18
N GLY A 118 15.80 -16.28 -8.68
CA GLY A 118 14.61 -16.50 -7.86
C GLY A 118 13.97 -15.19 -7.35
N GLY A 119 14.27 -14.06 -8.01
CA GLY A 119 13.73 -12.76 -7.66
C GLY A 119 12.34 -12.50 -8.25
N GLN A 120 11.56 -11.70 -7.55
CA GLN A 120 10.27 -11.20 -8.03
C GLN A 120 10.33 -9.67 -8.15
N LEU A 121 9.89 -9.16 -9.29
CA LEU A 121 9.81 -7.74 -9.59
C LEU A 121 8.35 -7.33 -9.67
N VAL A 122 8.01 -6.25 -8.98
CA VAL A 122 6.64 -5.70 -8.95
C VAL A 122 6.70 -4.19 -9.06
N ALA A 123 5.91 -3.62 -9.96
CA ALA A 123 5.65 -2.19 -10.00
C ALA A 123 4.18 -1.95 -9.66
N TYR A 124 3.91 -0.95 -8.84
CA TYR A 124 2.55 -0.51 -8.53
C TYR A 124 2.57 0.96 -8.14
N HIS A 125 1.44 1.62 -8.33
CA HIS A 125 1.30 3.00 -7.91
C HIS A 125 0.16 3.20 -6.92
N THR A 126 0.29 4.26 -6.15
CA THR A 126 -0.73 4.79 -5.26
C THR A 126 -1.07 6.22 -5.69
N ARG A 127 -1.92 6.91 -4.95
CA ARG A 127 -2.21 8.31 -5.24
C ARG A 127 -1.01 9.24 -5.04
N GLU A 128 -0.05 8.89 -4.20
CA GLU A 128 1.11 9.75 -3.90
C GLU A 128 2.46 9.17 -4.33
N ALA A 129 2.57 7.87 -4.49
CA ALA A 129 3.84 7.22 -4.78
C ALA A 129 3.71 6.20 -5.91
N LEU A 130 4.78 6.07 -6.69
CA LEU A 130 5.08 4.92 -7.54
C LEU A 130 6.14 4.09 -6.83
N VAL A 131 5.93 2.80 -6.75
CA VAL A 131 6.82 1.85 -6.07
C VAL A 131 7.33 0.83 -7.06
N LEU A 132 8.65 0.70 -7.14
CA LEU A 132 9.35 -0.33 -7.89
C LEU A 132 9.99 -1.26 -6.87
N GLU A 133 9.45 -2.46 -6.68
CA GLU A 133 9.84 -3.42 -5.65
C GLU A 133 10.50 -4.65 -6.27
N ALA A 134 11.58 -5.10 -5.65
CA ALA A 134 12.24 -6.36 -5.93
C ALA A 134 12.32 -7.17 -4.64
N SER A 135 11.91 -8.44 -4.69
CA SER A 135 12.02 -9.40 -3.59
C SER A 135 12.95 -10.54 -4.02
N PHE A 136 14.01 -10.80 -3.26
CA PHE A 136 15.09 -11.71 -3.66
C PHE A 136 15.87 -12.26 -2.47
N LEU A 137 16.85 -13.14 -2.71
CA LEU A 137 17.76 -13.64 -1.69
C LEU A 137 18.82 -12.60 -1.32
N ARG A 138 19.17 -12.54 -0.05
CA ARG A 138 20.06 -11.50 0.53
C ARG A 138 21.42 -11.36 -0.19
N GLU A 139 21.92 -12.42 -0.78
CA GLU A 139 23.19 -12.41 -1.48
C GLU A 139 23.17 -11.62 -2.79
N ASP A 140 21.98 -11.44 -3.38
CA ASP A 140 21.78 -10.81 -4.69
C ASP A 140 21.50 -9.30 -4.62
N ILE A 141 21.69 -8.67 -3.44
CA ILE A 141 21.52 -7.21 -3.26
C ILE A 141 22.22 -6.39 -4.36
N PRO A 142 23.47 -6.70 -4.76
CA PRO A 142 24.17 -5.90 -5.78
C PRO A 142 23.44 -5.86 -7.12
N TYR A 143 22.97 -7.03 -7.58
CA TYR A 143 22.27 -7.16 -8.87
C TYR A 143 20.96 -6.37 -8.88
N PHE A 144 20.12 -6.56 -7.86
CA PHE A 144 18.81 -5.89 -7.81
C PHE A 144 18.94 -4.38 -7.53
N THR A 145 19.97 -3.94 -6.81
CA THR A 145 20.27 -2.51 -6.65
C THR A 145 20.66 -1.88 -7.99
N GLU A 146 21.52 -2.56 -8.78
CA GLU A 146 21.88 -2.12 -10.13
C GLU A 146 20.66 -2.07 -11.05
N LEU A 147 19.84 -3.13 -11.06
CA LEU A 147 18.64 -3.23 -11.89
C LEU A 147 17.66 -2.09 -11.60
N LEU A 148 17.37 -1.82 -10.33
CA LEU A 148 16.48 -0.73 -9.94
C LEU A 148 17.04 0.64 -10.36
N ALA A 149 18.34 0.86 -10.17
CA ALA A 149 18.99 2.10 -10.63
C ALA A 149 18.93 2.26 -12.16
N GLU A 150 19.10 1.17 -12.90
CA GLU A 150 18.98 1.15 -14.36
C GLU A 150 17.56 1.47 -14.82
N VAL A 151 16.54 0.87 -14.21
CA VAL A 151 15.13 1.09 -14.55
C VAL A 151 14.73 2.56 -14.39
N ILE A 152 15.17 3.26 -13.34
CA ILE A 152 14.79 4.67 -13.14
C ILE A 152 15.62 5.66 -13.97
N SER A 153 16.81 5.27 -14.42
CA SER A 153 17.74 6.20 -15.11
C SER A 153 17.92 5.94 -16.59
N GLN A 154 17.61 4.74 -17.07
CA GLN A 154 17.99 4.29 -18.41
C GLN A 154 16.87 3.60 -19.20
N THR A 155 15.61 3.64 -18.71
CA THR A 155 14.47 3.09 -19.43
C THR A 155 14.24 3.87 -20.74
N LYS A 156 14.07 3.13 -21.81
CA LYS A 156 13.66 3.66 -23.11
C LYS A 156 12.13 3.62 -23.20
N TYR A 157 11.53 4.74 -23.54
CA TYR A 157 10.08 4.84 -23.76
C TYR A 157 9.83 4.76 -25.25
N THR A 158 9.79 3.53 -25.81
CA THR A 158 9.65 3.32 -27.24
C THR A 158 8.19 3.33 -27.67
N THR A 159 7.91 3.86 -28.85
CA THR A 159 6.56 3.92 -29.46
C THR A 159 5.97 2.52 -29.62
N TYR A 160 6.80 1.54 -30.00
CA TYR A 160 6.37 0.16 -30.18
C TYR A 160 5.87 -0.45 -28.86
N GLU A 161 6.66 -0.38 -27.78
CA GLU A 161 6.25 -0.91 -26.47
C GLU A 161 5.04 -0.17 -25.90
N PHE A 162 4.92 1.12 -26.20
CA PHE A 162 3.75 1.90 -25.80
C PHE A 162 2.47 1.32 -26.41
N HIS A 163 2.41 1.15 -27.73
CA HIS A 163 1.17 0.71 -28.39
C HIS A 163 0.85 -0.76 -28.20
N GLU A 164 1.86 -1.64 -28.28
CA GLU A 164 1.63 -3.09 -28.20
C GLU A 164 1.33 -3.57 -26.78
N ASP A 165 1.94 -2.93 -25.79
CA ASP A 165 1.86 -3.40 -24.42
C ASP A 165 1.20 -2.39 -23.48
N VAL A 166 1.77 -1.17 -23.31
CA VAL A 166 1.37 -0.23 -22.26
C VAL A 166 -0.08 0.19 -22.43
N GLU A 167 -0.45 0.65 -23.62
CA GLU A 167 -1.81 1.07 -23.93
C GLU A 167 -2.80 -0.07 -23.72
N ARG A 168 -2.45 -1.29 -24.16
CA ARG A 168 -3.27 -2.48 -24.01
C ARG A 168 -3.50 -2.84 -22.54
N VAL A 169 -2.44 -2.85 -21.70
CA VAL A 169 -2.56 -3.18 -20.28
C VAL A 169 -3.35 -2.10 -19.54
N ILE A 170 -3.15 -0.82 -19.85
CA ILE A 170 -3.94 0.26 -19.25
C ILE A 170 -5.42 0.08 -19.58
N HIS A 171 -5.77 -0.27 -20.84
CA HIS A 171 -7.17 -0.55 -21.20
C HIS A 171 -7.75 -1.74 -20.44
N LEU A 172 -6.97 -2.82 -20.24
CA LEU A 172 -7.41 -3.95 -19.43
C LEU A 172 -7.64 -3.58 -17.97
N LYS A 173 -6.74 -2.78 -17.38
CA LYS A 173 -6.89 -2.26 -16.01
C LYS A 173 -8.08 -1.32 -15.89
N GLN A 174 -8.33 -0.45 -16.87
CA GLN A 174 -9.54 0.37 -16.93
C GLN A 174 -10.82 -0.46 -16.95
N ALA A 175 -10.87 -1.49 -17.79
CA ALA A 175 -12.04 -2.38 -17.86
C ALA A 175 -12.26 -3.12 -16.54
N LYS A 176 -11.19 -3.56 -15.88
CA LYS A 176 -11.25 -4.21 -14.56
C LYS A 176 -11.80 -3.26 -13.49
N VAL A 177 -11.26 -2.05 -13.39
CA VAL A 177 -11.77 -1.03 -12.44
C VAL A 177 -13.20 -0.64 -12.79
N GLY A 178 -13.51 -0.49 -14.09
CA GLY A 178 -14.88 -0.21 -14.56
C GLY A 178 -15.90 -1.28 -14.20
N SER A 179 -15.50 -2.51 -13.92
CA SER A 179 -16.39 -3.59 -13.47
C SER A 179 -16.54 -3.69 -11.95
N ASP A 180 -15.63 -3.06 -11.19
CA ASP A 180 -15.65 -3.08 -9.71
C ASP A 180 -16.35 -1.83 -9.17
N VAL A 181 -17.61 -2.00 -8.76
CA VAL A 181 -18.43 -0.91 -8.21
C VAL A 181 -17.84 -0.30 -6.93
N SER A 182 -17.10 -1.10 -6.13
CA SER A 182 -16.49 -0.61 -4.89
C SER A 182 -15.29 0.29 -5.18
N ALA A 183 -14.45 -0.10 -6.16
CA ALA A 183 -13.33 0.72 -6.62
C ALA A 183 -13.84 2.02 -7.27
N LEU A 184 -14.87 1.95 -8.12
CA LEU A 184 -15.49 3.13 -8.73
C LEU A 184 -16.07 4.08 -7.69
N ALA A 185 -16.76 3.57 -6.67
CA ALA A 185 -17.32 4.40 -5.60
C ALA A 185 -16.21 5.05 -4.76
N LEU A 186 -15.11 4.32 -4.51
CA LEU A 186 -13.97 4.86 -3.79
C LEU A 186 -13.23 5.95 -4.60
N ASP A 187 -13.06 5.77 -5.90
CA ASP A 187 -12.47 6.81 -6.77
C ASP A 187 -13.40 8.03 -6.88
N ALA A 188 -14.71 7.81 -7.03
CA ALA A 188 -15.69 8.88 -7.09
C ALA A 188 -15.71 9.72 -5.79
N VAL A 189 -15.62 9.08 -4.62
CA VAL A 189 -15.60 9.83 -3.35
C VAL A 189 -14.33 10.65 -3.19
N HIS A 190 -13.17 10.18 -3.69
CA HIS A 190 -11.95 10.99 -3.69
C HIS A 190 -12.06 12.19 -4.62
N SER A 191 -12.63 11.99 -5.81
CA SER A 191 -12.87 13.07 -6.76
C SER A 191 -13.76 14.16 -6.18
N VAL A 192 -14.81 13.78 -5.45
CA VAL A 192 -15.71 14.71 -4.77
C VAL A 192 -15.01 15.39 -3.58
N ALA A 193 -14.25 14.63 -2.80
CA ALA A 193 -13.60 15.14 -1.60
C ALA A 193 -12.48 16.15 -1.89
N PHE A 194 -11.68 15.92 -2.94
CA PHE A 194 -10.44 16.66 -3.19
C PHE A 194 -10.38 17.38 -4.54
N HIS A 195 -11.30 17.11 -5.46
CA HIS A 195 -11.41 17.62 -6.83
C HIS A 195 -10.17 17.34 -7.68
N SER A 196 -9.02 17.90 -7.35
CA SER A 196 -7.75 17.76 -8.07
C SER A 196 -6.66 17.14 -7.17
N GLY A 197 -5.58 16.69 -7.76
CA GLY A 197 -4.48 16.05 -7.03
C GLY A 197 -4.90 14.70 -6.44
N LEU A 198 -5.16 14.61 -5.15
CA LEU A 198 -5.67 13.38 -4.49
C LEU A 198 -7.03 12.92 -5.03
N GLY A 199 -7.81 13.82 -5.64
CA GLY A 199 -9.07 13.49 -6.32
C GLY A 199 -8.88 12.78 -7.67
N SER A 200 -7.67 12.76 -8.23
CA SER A 200 -7.40 12.04 -9.48
C SER A 200 -7.59 10.53 -9.30
N PRO A 201 -8.28 9.85 -10.23
CA PRO A 201 -8.48 8.41 -10.13
C PRO A 201 -7.14 7.66 -10.28
N LEU A 202 -7.04 6.46 -9.71
CA LEU A 202 -5.84 5.61 -9.85
C LEU A 202 -5.63 5.21 -11.31
N TYR A 203 -6.68 4.79 -11.97
CA TYR A 203 -6.68 4.53 -13.41
C TYR A 203 -7.68 5.44 -14.09
N PRO A 204 -7.38 5.94 -15.30
CA PRO A 204 -8.32 6.75 -16.05
C PRO A 204 -9.65 6.01 -16.22
N SER A 205 -10.78 6.71 -16.14
CA SER A 205 -12.09 6.09 -16.34
C SER A 205 -12.24 5.59 -17.79
N PRO A 206 -13.11 4.59 -18.04
CA PRO A 206 -13.37 4.13 -19.42
C PRO A 206 -13.85 5.23 -20.38
N SER A 207 -14.44 6.29 -19.83
CA SER A 207 -14.88 7.47 -20.62
C SER A 207 -13.75 8.45 -20.92
N THR A 208 -12.57 8.31 -20.30
CA THR A 208 -11.44 9.21 -20.55
C THR A 208 -10.78 8.84 -21.88
N PRO A 209 -10.65 9.76 -22.85
CA PRO A 209 -10.01 9.49 -24.13
C PRO A 209 -8.49 9.42 -23.95
N ILE A 210 -7.96 8.26 -23.55
CA ILE A 210 -6.54 8.06 -23.21
C ILE A 210 -5.63 8.53 -24.36
N LYS A 211 -5.96 8.20 -25.61
CA LYS A 211 -5.17 8.58 -26.79
C LYS A 211 -4.89 10.09 -26.92
N SER A 212 -5.73 10.92 -26.30
CA SER A 212 -5.53 12.38 -26.31
C SER A 212 -4.55 12.86 -25.24
N TYR A 213 -4.38 12.09 -24.16
CA TYR A 213 -3.61 12.50 -22.99
C TYR A 213 -2.31 11.73 -22.84
N LEU A 214 -2.26 10.49 -23.33
CA LEU A 214 -1.17 9.57 -23.09
C LEU A 214 -0.41 9.29 -24.38
N ASP A 215 0.89 9.52 -24.32
CA ASP A 215 1.83 9.20 -25.38
C ASP A 215 3.21 8.93 -24.74
N GLU A 216 4.08 8.20 -25.40
CA GLU A 216 5.41 7.81 -24.89
C GLU A 216 6.28 9.01 -24.54
N HIS A 217 6.20 10.10 -25.31
CA HIS A 217 6.98 11.31 -25.05
C HIS A 217 6.53 12.03 -23.78
N LYS A 218 5.22 12.04 -23.49
CA LYS A 218 4.68 12.62 -22.26
C LYS A 218 5.05 11.76 -21.05
N ILE A 219 5.06 10.42 -21.21
CA ILE A 219 5.52 9.51 -20.16
C ILE A 219 7.01 9.73 -19.89
N ALA A 220 7.85 9.82 -20.91
CA ALA A 220 9.27 10.10 -20.78
C ALA A 220 9.53 11.44 -20.08
N SER A 221 8.84 12.51 -20.48
CA SER A 221 8.95 13.83 -19.84
C SER A 221 8.52 13.80 -18.37
N PHE A 222 7.47 13.04 -18.06
CA PHE A 222 7.03 12.85 -16.67
C PHE A 222 8.05 12.04 -15.88
N ALA A 223 8.66 11.00 -16.47
CA ALA A 223 9.74 10.24 -15.85
C ALA A 223 10.94 11.11 -15.47
N GLU A 224 11.36 12.01 -16.34
CA GLU A 224 12.46 12.96 -16.07
C GLU A 224 12.16 13.89 -14.88
N SER A 225 10.89 14.24 -14.69
CA SER A 225 10.48 15.07 -13.55
C SER A 225 10.43 14.31 -12.23
N VAL A 226 10.10 13.01 -12.30
CA VAL A 226 9.88 12.14 -11.14
C VAL A 226 11.15 11.47 -10.66
N TYR A 227 11.95 10.89 -11.59
CA TYR A 227 13.12 10.10 -11.24
C TYR A 227 14.37 10.96 -10.98
N ALA A 228 14.22 11.95 -10.11
CA ALA A 228 15.33 12.72 -9.58
C ALA A 228 15.64 12.26 -8.15
N LYS A 229 16.91 12.35 -7.72
CA LYS A 229 17.36 11.95 -6.38
C LYS A 229 16.56 12.61 -5.25
N SER A 230 16.09 13.84 -5.44
CA SER A 230 15.27 14.57 -4.48
C SER A 230 13.85 13.99 -4.31
N ASN A 231 13.35 13.26 -5.31
CA ASN A 231 11.97 12.76 -5.37
C ASN A 231 11.85 11.26 -5.13
N ILE A 232 12.97 10.57 -4.90
CA ILE A 232 13.02 9.13 -4.68
C ILE A 232 13.59 8.79 -3.31
N ALA A 233 13.15 7.67 -2.76
CA ALA A 233 13.74 7.03 -1.59
C ALA A 233 13.99 5.56 -1.88
N LEU A 234 15.15 5.05 -1.48
CA LEU A 234 15.47 3.63 -1.54
C LEU A 234 15.20 3.01 -0.18
N VAL A 235 14.33 2.03 -0.13
CA VAL A 235 13.93 1.35 1.11
C VAL A 235 14.28 -0.12 1.02
N GLY A 236 15.03 -0.62 2.00
CA GLY A 236 15.41 -2.03 2.10
C GLY A 236 14.92 -2.67 3.39
N ASP A 237 14.24 -3.80 3.28
CA ASP A 237 13.86 -4.66 4.39
C ASP A 237 14.60 -5.99 4.28
N GLY A 238 15.36 -6.36 5.29
CA GLY A 238 16.26 -7.53 5.28
C GLY A 238 17.67 -7.22 4.75
N ALA A 239 18.10 -5.95 4.76
CA ALA A 239 19.43 -5.54 4.37
C ALA A 239 20.04 -4.57 5.39
N THR A 240 21.37 -4.61 5.54
CA THR A 240 22.10 -3.67 6.40
C THR A 240 22.25 -2.32 5.71
N THR A 241 22.21 -1.24 6.48
CA THR A 241 22.43 0.13 5.99
C THR A 241 23.77 0.26 5.26
N ALA A 242 24.84 -0.37 5.78
CA ALA A 242 26.17 -0.34 5.18
C ALA A 242 26.22 -1.02 3.80
N ALA A 243 25.55 -2.17 3.64
CA ALA A 243 25.52 -2.88 2.36
C ALA A 243 24.74 -2.07 1.30
N LEU A 244 23.57 -1.53 1.67
CA LEU A 244 22.79 -0.70 0.75
C LEU A 244 23.51 0.60 0.38
N SER A 245 24.15 1.27 1.34
CA SER A 245 24.91 2.50 1.08
C SER A 245 26.02 2.27 0.05
N LYS A 246 26.79 1.19 0.19
CA LYS A 246 27.87 0.84 -0.74
C LYS A 246 27.36 0.68 -2.18
N TRP A 247 26.29 -0.07 -2.38
CA TRP A 247 25.77 -0.34 -3.73
C TRP A 247 24.99 0.83 -4.31
N THR A 248 24.31 1.61 -3.46
CA THR A 248 23.66 2.85 -3.87
C THR A 248 24.67 3.88 -4.37
N GLU A 249 25.78 4.07 -3.66
CA GLU A 249 26.85 4.97 -4.09
C GLU A 249 27.43 4.57 -5.46
N GLN A 250 27.55 3.27 -5.71
CA GLN A 250 28.11 2.77 -6.96
C GLN A 250 27.13 2.90 -8.14
N PHE A 251 25.85 2.57 -7.99
CA PHE A 251 24.92 2.40 -9.10
C PHE A 251 24.00 3.61 -9.35
N PHE A 252 23.75 4.46 -8.35
CA PHE A 252 22.85 5.62 -8.49
C PHE A 252 23.55 6.90 -8.98
N GLN A 253 24.75 6.79 -9.52
CA GLN A 253 25.48 7.94 -10.05
C GLN A 253 24.82 8.54 -11.30
N SER A 254 24.20 7.70 -12.13
CA SER A 254 23.49 8.09 -13.36
C SER A 254 22.16 8.79 -13.12
N VAL A 255 21.60 8.70 -11.91
CA VAL A 255 20.31 9.33 -11.57
C VAL A 255 20.51 10.85 -11.44
N PRO A 256 19.67 11.69 -12.08
CA PRO A 256 19.76 13.15 -11.98
C PRO A 256 19.62 13.65 -10.54
N ALA A 257 20.42 14.65 -10.15
CA ALA A 257 20.38 15.21 -8.80
C ALA A 257 19.06 15.96 -8.53
N SER A 258 18.54 16.67 -9.55
CA SER A 258 17.29 17.43 -9.47
C SER A 258 16.45 17.22 -10.72
N ALA A 259 15.13 17.35 -10.58
CA ALA A 259 14.24 17.34 -11.74
C ALA A 259 14.54 18.51 -12.67
N SER A 260 14.30 18.32 -13.99
CA SER A 260 14.44 19.41 -14.95
C SER A 260 13.44 20.53 -14.61
N SER A 261 13.86 21.78 -14.70
CA SER A 261 13.11 22.95 -14.26
C SER A 261 11.75 23.15 -14.98
N SER A 262 11.55 22.53 -16.12
CA SER A 262 10.32 22.61 -16.91
C SER A 262 9.17 21.73 -16.40
N ALA A 263 9.45 20.81 -15.47
CA ALA A 263 8.50 19.80 -15.02
C ALA A 263 8.44 19.70 -13.48
N ALA A 264 8.31 20.84 -12.81
CA ALA A 264 8.11 20.84 -11.35
C ALA A 264 6.83 20.08 -11.00
N LEU A 265 6.93 19.10 -10.10
CA LEU A 265 5.79 18.33 -9.62
C LEU A 265 4.80 19.25 -8.90
N ASN A 266 3.52 19.11 -9.19
CA ASN A 266 2.48 19.86 -8.49
C ASN A 266 2.36 19.34 -7.05
N SER A 267 2.86 20.11 -6.10
CA SER A 267 2.83 19.82 -4.65
C SER A 267 1.93 20.77 -3.88
N ALA A 268 0.88 21.33 -4.51
CA ALA A 268 -0.09 22.16 -3.84
C ALA A 268 -0.73 21.43 -2.66
N SER A 269 -1.00 22.16 -1.56
CA SER A 269 -1.68 21.61 -0.39
C SER A 269 -3.10 21.17 -0.75
N THR A 270 -3.52 20.04 -0.22
CA THR A 270 -4.84 19.48 -0.49
C THR A 270 -5.91 20.20 0.33
N THR A 271 -6.99 20.63 -0.32
CA THR A 271 -8.19 21.14 0.34
C THR A 271 -9.32 20.13 0.25
N TYR A 272 -10.08 19.99 1.33
CA TYR A 272 -11.28 19.14 1.36
C TYR A 272 -12.53 19.98 1.07
N TYR A 273 -13.37 19.51 0.16
CA TYR A 273 -14.56 20.24 -0.30
C TYR A 273 -15.88 19.66 0.20
N GLY A 274 -16.07 18.35 0.10
CA GLY A 274 -17.35 17.66 0.32
C GLY A 274 -18.22 17.67 -0.94
N GLY A 275 -19.33 16.95 -0.89
CA GLY A 275 -20.29 16.86 -1.99
C GLY A 275 -20.84 15.45 -2.20
N GLU A 276 -21.66 15.28 -3.24
CA GLU A 276 -22.26 13.98 -3.61
C GLU A 276 -22.02 13.67 -5.08
N SER A 277 -21.61 12.44 -5.40
CA SER A 277 -21.51 11.90 -6.76
C SER A 277 -22.37 10.66 -6.89
N ARG A 278 -23.14 10.55 -7.98
CA ARG A 278 -24.04 9.44 -8.25
C ARG A 278 -23.83 8.91 -9.66
N THR A 279 -23.45 7.64 -9.78
CA THR A 279 -23.18 7.00 -11.06
C THR A 279 -24.00 5.73 -11.20
N ALA A 280 -24.82 5.64 -12.26
CA ALA A 280 -25.59 4.44 -12.55
C ALA A 280 -24.64 3.32 -13.01
N HIS A 281 -24.81 2.12 -12.48
CA HIS A 281 -24.02 0.95 -12.84
C HIS A 281 -24.84 -0.34 -12.71
N THR A 282 -24.58 -1.32 -13.58
CA THR A 282 -25.34 -2.57 -13.64
C THR A 282 -24.70 -3.74 -12.91
N ALA A 283 -23.40 -3.69 -12.63
CA ALA A 283 -22.65 -4.83 -12.04
C ALA A 283 -22.89 -5.03 -10.54
N GLY A 284 -23.46 -4.03 -9.84
CA GLY A 284 -23.71 -4.09 -8.41
C GLY A 284 -23.97 -2.73 -7.81
N ASN A 285 -23.99 -2.67 -6.47
CA ASN A 285 -24.26 -1.41 -5.76
C ASN A 285 -23.21 -1.19 -4.68
N ALA A 286 -22.68 0.01 -4.63
CA ALA A 286 -21.76 0.48 -3.60
C ALA A 286 -22.12 1.90 -3.19
N LEU A 287 -21.99 2.17 -1.91
CA LEU A 287 -22.11 3.50 -1.31
C LEU A 287 -20.89 3.74 -0.43
N VAL A 288 -20.18 4.83 -0.66
CA VAL A 288 -19.06 5.25 0.17
C VAL A 288 -19.36 6.60 0.78
N ILE A 289 -19.30 6.66 2.10
CA ILE A 289 -19.45 7.89 2.89
C ILE A 289 -18.06 8.23 3.41
N ALA A 290 -17.60 9.43 3.16
CA ALA A 290 -16.27 9.86 3.59
C ALA A 290 -16.30 11.20 4.33
N PHE A 291 -15.33 11.36 5.23
CA PHE A 291 -15.11 12.55 6.04
C PHE A 291 -13.63 12.90 6.06
N PRO A 292 -13.25 14.13 6.44
CA PRO A 292 -11.85 14.49 6.65
C PRO A 292 -11.22 13.60 7.73
N GLY A 293 -10.22 12.79 7.37
CA GLY A 293 -9.57 11.82 8.25
C GLY A 293 -8.25 12.32 8.86
N SER A 294 -7.42 11.35 9.28
CA SER A 294 -6.07 11.57 9.79
C SER A 294 -5.06 11.43 8.67
N SER A 295 -4.13 12.40 8.54
CA SER A 295 -3.01 12.36 7.60
C SER A 295 -1.75 11.77 8.25
N PHE A 296 -0.72 11.47 7.42
CA PHE A 296 0.60 11.11 7.97
C PHE A 296 1.29 12.31 8.64
N GLY A 297 1.14 13.53 8.10
CA GLY A 297 1.76 14.74 8.66
C GLY A 297 1.14 15.19 9.98
N THR A 298 -0.18 14.99 10.14
CA THR A 298 -0.94 15.25 11.38
C THR A 298 -1.65 13.97 11.79
N TYR A 299 -0.90 13.05 12.38
CA TYR A 299 -1.46 11.78 12.82
C TYR A 299 -2.38 11.96 14.04
N LYS A 300 -3.63 11.52 13.90
CA LYS A 300 -4.65 11.54 14.96
C LYS A 300 -5.00 10.11 15.35
N PRO A 301 -4.44 9.59 16.45
CA PRO A 301 -4.66 8.20 16.88
C PRO A 301 -6.13 7.90 17.19
N GLU A 302 -6.91 8.89 17.61
CA GLU A 302 -8.34 8.76 17.87
C GLU A 302 -9.14 8.37 16.62
N VAL A 303 -8.72 8.80 15.41
CA VAL A 303 -9.37 8.43 14.15
C VAL A 303 -9.11 6.96 13.82
N ALA A 304 -7.90 6.46 14.09
CA ALA A 304 -7.57 5.05 13.91
C ALA A 304 -8.35 4.16 14.88
N VAL A 305 -8.46 4.58 16.16
CA VAL A 305 -9.27 3.86 17.15
C VAL A 305 -10.77 3.91 16.78
N LEU A 306 -11.26 5.03 16.24
CA LEU A 306 -12.64 5.14 15.75
C LEU A 306 -12.90 4.17 14.59
N ALA A 307 -11.97 4.07 13.64
CA ALA A 307 -12.07 3.09 12.56
C ALA A 307 -12.12 1.65 13.08
N ALA A 308 -11.30 1.32 14.09
CA ALA A 308 -11.30 0.01 14.72
C ALA A 308 -12.56 -0.27 15.56
N LEU A 309 -13.14 0.74 16.23
CA LEU A 309 -14.39 0.65 16.98
C LEU A 309 -15.59 0.41 16.07
N LEU A 310 -15.69 1.19 15.00
CA LEU A 310 -16.70 0.97 13.96
C LEU A 310 -16.44 -0.38 13.29
N GLY A 311 -15.20 -0.61 12.85
CA GLY A 311 -14.75 -1.86 12.26
C GLY A 311 -15.45 -2.18 10.95
N GLY A 312 -15.87 -3.42 10.78
CA GLY A 312 -16.52 -3.91 9.58
C GLY A 312 -17.03 -5.33 9.76
N GLN A 313 -17.41 -5.96 8.67
CA GLN A 313 -17.88 -7.33 8.68
C GLN A 313 -16.81 -8.26 9.30
N SER A 314 -17.27 -9.16 10.18
CA SER A 314 -16.37 -10.12 10.83
C SER A 314 -15.89 -11.19 9.83
N ASN A 315 -14.60 -11.45 9.80
CA ASN A 315 -14.00 -12.54 9.02
C ASN A 315 -14.06 -13.88 9.79
N VAL A 316 -14.45 -13.85 11.07
CA VAL A 316 -14.53 -15.05 11.90
C VAL A 316 -15.88 -15.72 11.64
N LYS A 317 -15.85 -16.97 11.13
CA LYS A 317 -17.07 -17.77 10.96
C LYS A 317 -17.80 -17.92 12.31
N TRP A 318 -19.14 -17.88 12.25
CA TRP A 318 -20.02 -18.12 13.38
C TRP A 318 -20.02 -17.03 14.48
N ALA A 319 -19.28 -15.93 14.30
CA ALA A 319 -19.29 -14.82 15.24
C ALA A 319 -19.69 -13.51 14.52
N PRO A 320 -20.69 -12.77 15.02
CA PRO A 320 -21.08 -11.49 14.42
C PRO A 320 -19.99 -10.41 14.58
N GLY A 321 -18.98 -10.65 15.44
CA GLY A 321 -17.96 -9.69 15.81
C GLY A 321 -18.42 -8.76 16.94
N PHE A 322 -17.46 -7.99 17.48
CA PHE A 322 -17.74 -7.06 18.59
C PHE A 322 -17.90 -5.61 18.14
N THR A 323 -17.47 -5.29 16.90
CA THR A 323 -17.49 -3.93 16.36
C THR A 323 -18.91 -3.48 16.04
N LEU A 324 -19.13 -2.16 16.01
CA LEU A 324 -20.48 -1.62 15.77
C LEU A 324 -21.00 -2.00 14.39
N LEU A 325 -20.18 -1.85 13.34
CA LEU A 325 -20.57 -2.19 11.97
C LEU A 325 -20.69 -3.70 11.73
N SER A 326 -19.96 -4.53 12.48
CA SER A 326 -20.14 -5.98 12.37
C SER A 326 -21.51 -6.43 12.82
N LYS A 327 -22.07 -5.78 13.85
CA LYS A 327 -23.45 -6.02 14.31
C LYS A 327 -24.47 -5.58 13.26
N VAL A 328 -24.21 -4.42 12.62
CA VAL A 328 -25.06 -3.91 11.52
C VAL A 328 -25.03 -4.86 10.32
N ALA A 329 -23.85 -5.35 9.92
CA ALA A 329 -23.71 -6.33 8.83
C ALA A 329 -24.42 -7.65 9.14
N ALA A 330 -24.36 -8.13 10.39
CA ALA A 330 -25.06 -9.34 10.81
C ALA A 330 -26.59 -9.19 10.77
N ALA A 331 -27.12 -7.99 11.05
CA ALA A 331 -28.55 -7.68 10.99
C ALA A 331 -29.06 -7.53 9.54
N ASN A 332 -28.19 -7.16 8.61
CA ASN A 332 -28.54 -6.89 7.20
C ASN A 332 -27.78 -7.85 6.25
N PRO A 333 -28.20 -9.12 6.15
CA PRO A 333 -27.56 -10.07 5.25
C PRO A 333 -27.73 -9.61 3.79
N GLY A 334 -26.64 -9.63 3.03
CA GLY A 334 -26.63 -9.18 1.63
C GLY A 334 -25.93 -7.84 1.41
N ALA A 335 -25.46 -7.17 2.46
CA ALA A 335 -24.53 -6.04 2.37
C ALA A 335 -23.30 -6.29 3.23
N SER A 336 -22.15 -5.86 2.73
CA SER A 336 -20.89 -5.80 3.46
C SER A 336 -20.59 -4.34 3.81
N VAL A 337 -20.04 -4.09 5.00
CA VAL A 337 -19.69 -2.75 5.46
C VAL A 337 -18.31 -2.76 6.11
N THR A 338 -17.51 -1.73 5.81
CA THR A 338 -16.17 -1.54 6.39
C THR A 338 -15.93 -0.06 6.67
N ALA A 339 -15.26 0.24 7.79
CA ALA A 339 -14.75 1.57 8.09
C ALA A 339 -13.22 1.56 8.06
N SER A 340 -12.63 2.55 7.41
CA SER A 340 -11.18 2.69 7.30
C SER A 340 -10.76 4.15 7.23
N ASN A 341 -9.51 4.44 7.59
CA ASN A 341 -8.89 5.75 7.38
C ASN A 341 -7.79 5.61 6.34
N LEU A 342 -7.94 6.34 5.24
CA LEU A 342 -6.94 6.45 4.19
C LEU A 342 -6.09 7.68 4.48
N ALA A 343 -4.85 7.45 4.92
CA ALA A 343 -3.92 8.52 5.27
C ALA A 343 -3.06 8.89 4.05
N TYR A 344 -2.94 10.19 3.79
CA TYR A 344 -2.05 10.78 2.79
C TYR A 344 -1.06 11.72 3.48
N SER A 345 -0.13 12.27 2.75
CA SER A 345 0.93 13.10 3.31
C SER A 345 0.40 14.32 4.08
N ASP A 346 -0.55 15.05 3.50
CA ASP A 346 -1.12 16.31 4.05
C ASP A 346 -2.61 16.20 4.39
N ALA A 347 -3.32 15.19 3.86
CA ALA A 347 -4.74 14.98 4.07
C ALA A 347 -5.04 13.55 4.50
N GLY A 348 -6.23 13.30 5.00
CA GLY A 348 -6.75 11.97 5.27
C GLY A 348 -8.21 11.88 4.90
N LEU A 349 -8.67 10.68 4.59
CA LEU A 349 -10.05 10.40 4.27
C LEU A 349 -10.54 9.24 5.14
N PHE A 350 -11.44 9.55 6.07
CA PHE A 350 -12.12 8.52 6.85
C PHE A 350 -13.32 8.03 6.05
N THR A 351 -13.36 6.75 5.72
CA THR A 351 -14.38 6.17 4.83
C THR A 351 -15.20 5.10 5.52
N ILE A 352 -16.49 5.08 5.23
CA ILE A 352 -17.42 3.98 5.52
C ILE A 352 -17.89 3.48 4.16
N GLN A 353 -17.51 2.28 3.80
CA GLN A 353 -17.83 1.65 2.53
C GLN A 353 -18.89 0.59 2.74
N VAL A 354 -19.94 0.63 1.94
CA VAL A 354 -21.04 -0.35 1.97
C VAL A 354 -21.26 -0.86 0.55
N HIS A 355 -21.28 -2.17 0.35
CA HIS A 355 -21.56 -2.77 -0.96
C HIS A 355 -22.43 -4.03 -0.83
N GLY A 356 -23.21 -4.32 -1.85
CA GLY A 356 -24.11 -5.48 -1.88
C GLY A 356 -25.41 -5.25 -2.67
N ALA A 357 -26.50 -5.87 -2.23
CA ALA A 357 -27.80 -5.67 -2.82
C ALA A 357 -28.35 -4.26 -2.50
N ALA A 358 -28.98 -3.58 -3.46
CA ALA A 358 -29.35 -2.16 -3.35
C ALA A 358 -30.17 -1.82 -2.09
N GLY A 359 -31.20 -2.62 -1.78
CA GLY A 359 -32.01 -2.43 -0.58
C GLY A 359 -31.24 -2.65 0.72
N ALA A 360 -30.34 -3.67 0.75
CA ALA A 360 -29.47 -3.93 1.90
C ALA A 360 -28.43 -2.83 2.09
N VAL A 361 -27.86 -2.29 1.00
CA VAL A 361 -26.92 -1.16 1.05
C VAL A 361 -27.59 0.07 1.67
N ARG A 362 -28.84 0.38 1.28
CA ARG A 362 -29.61 1.50 1.86
C ARG A 362 -29.78 1.38 3.37
N THR A 363 -30.30 0.22 3.83
CA THR A 363 -30.54 -0.01 5.27
C THR A 363 -29.23 -0.01 6.06
N THR A 364 -28.21 -0.70 5.56
CA THR A 364 -26.90 -0.77 6.20
C THR A 364 -26.23 0.61 6.31
N ALA A 365 -26.34 1.45 5.28
CA ALA A 365 -25.79 2.82 5.30
C ALA A 365 -26.50 3.69 6.35
N GLN A 366 -27.81 3.61 6.45
CA GLN A 366 -28.59 4.32 7.48
C GLN A 366 -28.19 3.89 8.90
N GLU A 367 -28.05 2.58 9.13
CA GLU A 367 -27.63 2.04 10.42
C GLU A 367 -26.17 2.35 10.73
N ALA A 368 -25.28 2.38 9.73
CA ALA A 368 -23.89 2.78 9.91
C ALA A 368 -23.75 4.24 10.36
N VAL A 369 -24.53 5.14 9.76
CA VAL A 369 -24.56 6.55 10.19
C VAL A 369 -25.14 6.69 11.60
N LYS A 370 -26.19 5.91 11.94
CA LYS A 370 -26.73 5.86 13.32
C LYS A 370 -25.68 5.35 14.30
N ALA A 371 -24.92 4.30 13.94
CA ALA A 371 -23.83 3.80 14.77
C ALA A 371 -22.74 4.86 15.01
N LEU A 372 -22.37 5.63 13.99
CA LEU A 372 -21.44 6.74 14.15
C LEU A 372 -22.01 7.85 15.05
N LYS A 373 -23.29 8.20 14.92
CA LYS A 373 -23.97 9.19 15.79
C LYS A 373 -24.03 8.72 17.24
N SER A 374 -24.26 7.42 17.50
CA SER A 374 -24.27 6.87 18.86
C SER A 374 -22.92 7.01 19.59
N VAL A 375 -21.81 6.98 18.86
CA VAL A 375 -20.48 7.24 19.42
C VAL A 375 -20.37 8.68 19.91
N VAL A 376 -20.96 9.66 19.20
CA VAL A 376 -20.99 11.08 19.60
C VAL A 376 -21.84 11.30 20.84
N GLU A 377 -22.93 10.58 20.97
CA GLU A 377 -23.83 10.63 22.16
C GLU A 377 -23.19 10.03 23.43
N GLY A 378 -22.07 9.33 23.28
CA GLY A 378 -21.33 8.75 24.41
C GLY A 378 -21.67 7.26 24.66
N GLY A 379 -22.23 6.58 23.67
CA GLY A 379 -22.60 5.16 23.71
C GLY A 379 -21.41 4.18 23.71
N VAL A 380 -20.19 4.62 24.06
CA VAL A 380 -18.98 3.77 24.07
C VAL A 380 -18.66 3.33 25.49
N SER A 381 -18.71 2.04 25.77
CA SER A 381 -18.29 1.48 27.05
C SER A 381 -16.76 1.48 27.18
N LYS A 382 -16.27 1.48 28.42
CA LYS A 382 -14.82 1.35 28.67
C LYS A 382 -14.26 0.04 28.09
N GLU A 383 -15.05 -1.01 28.12
CA GLU A 383 -14.69 -2.32 27.57
C GLU A 383 -14.55 -2.26 26.04
N ASP A 384 -15.50 -1.63 25.35
CA ASP A 384 -15.46 -1.48 23.89
C ASP A 384 -14.29 -0.60 23.45
N LEU A 385 -13.97 0.46 24.20
CA LEU A 385 -12.79 1.29 23.95
C LEU A 385 -11.49 0.48 24.08
N THR A 386 -11.35 -0.34 25.14
CA THR A 386 -10.17 -1.19 25.34
C THR A 386 -10.02 -2.19 24.20
N LYS A 387 -11.12 -2.82 23.76
CA LYS A 387 -11.13 -3.73 22.61
C LYS A 387 -10.76 -3.00 21.30
N ALA A 388 -11.27 -1.79 21.09
CA ALA A 388 -10.97 -0.99 19.92
C ALA A 388 -9.49 -0.57 19.84
N ILE A 389 -8.90 -0.16 20.98
CA ILE A 389 -7.46 0.15 21.05
C ILE A 389 -6.62 -1.09 20.76
N ALA A 390 -6.96 -2.25 21.35
CA ALA A 390 -6.26 -3.50 21.10
C ALA A 390 -6.36 -3.91 19.62
N LYS A 391 -7.53 -3.76 19.00
CA LYS A 391 -7.74 -4.02 17.59
C LYS A 391 -6.94 -3.06 16.71
N ALA A 392 -6.96 -1.75 17.00
CA ALA A 392 -6.19 -0.75 16.24
C ALA A 392 -4.68 -1.04 16.28
N LYS A 393 -4.16 -1.46 17.43
CA LYS A 393 -2.76 -1.89 17.57
C LYS A 393 -2.46 -3.14 16.76
N PHE A 394 -3.34 -4.14 16.84
CA PHE A 394 -3.18 -5.37 16.06
C PHE A 394 -3.20 -5.08 14.57
N ASP A 395 -4.17 -4.29 14.08
CA ASP A 395 -4.30 -3.94 12.68
C ASP A 395 -3.05 -3.18 12.17
N ALA A 396 -2.51 -2.25 12.98
CA ALA A 396 -1.27 -1.53 12.66
C ALA A 396 -0.05 -2.46 12.59
N LEU A 397 0.09 -3.39 13.55
CA LEU A 397 1.19 -4.36 13.56
C LEU A 397 1.08 -5.36 12.40
N ALA A 398 -0.11 -5.92 12.16
CA ALA A 398 -0.35 -6.85 11.07
C ALA A 398 -0.07 -6.20 9.69
N THR A 399 -0.47 -4.94 9.52
CA THR A 399 -0.15 -4.18 8.31
C THR A 399 1.36 -3.98 8.16
N SER A 400 2.08 -3.69 9.25
CA SER A 400 3.52 -3.52 9.23
C SER A 400 4.29 -4.83 8.98
N GLU A 401 3.72 -5.98 9.33
CA GLU A 401 4.31 -7.29 9.07
C GLU A 401 4.18 -7.70 7.59
N ALA A 402 3.18 -7.17 6.88
CA ALA A 402 2.91 -7.49 5.49
C ALA A 402 4.00 -7.03 4.49
N GLY A 403 5.09 -6.42 4.93
CA GLY A 403 6.27 -6.06 4.14
C GLY A 403 6.03 -4.96 3.09
N VAL A 404 5.08 -5.14 2.17
CA VAL A 404 4.74 -4.14 1.13
C VAL A 404 4.27 -2.83 1.75
N SER A 405 3.34 -2.90 2.69
CA SER A 405 2.81 -1.71 3.40
C SER A 405 3.89 -1.01 4.22
N THR A 406 4.83 -1.75 4.76
CA THR A 406 5.95 -1.20 5.54
C THR A 406 6.91 -0.41 4.66
N ILE A 407 7.27 -0.97 3.51
CA ILE A 407 8.15 -0.32 2.53
C ILE A 407 7.50 0.96 2.01
N LEU A 408 6.21 0.87 1.64
CA LEU A 408 5.46 2.04 1.16
C LEU A 408 5.37 3.13 2.23
N SER A 409 5.04 2.78 3.48
CA SER A 409 4.91 3.76 4.56
C SER A 409 6.25 4.39 4.95
N ALA A 410 7.33 3.59 5.01
CA ALA A 410 8.68 4.09 5.27
C ALA A 410 9.15 5.03 4.14
N GLY A 411 8.99 4.60 2.88
CA GLY A 411 9.37 5.40 1.72
C GLY A 411 8.56 6.69 1.58
N SER A 412 7.24 6.63 1.75
CA SER A 412 6.38 7.80 1.75
C SER A 412 6.74 8.77 2.88
N GLY A 413 7.04 8.26 4.08
CA GLY A 413 7.54 9.08 5.19
C GLY A 413 8.81 9.83 4.82
N ILE A 414 9.78 9.15 4.20
CA ILE A 414 11.05 9.77 3.78
C ILE A 414 10.83 10.85 2.72
N ILE A 415 10.01 10.58 1.72
CA ILE A 415 9.77 11.51 0.60
C ILE A 415 9.04 12.78 1.08
N HIS A 416 8.07 12.64 1.97
CA HIS A 416 7.21 13.75 2.39
C HIS A 416 7.70 14.47 3.64
N SER A 417 8.16 13.73 4.65
CA SER A 417 8.60 14.31 5.95
C SER A 417 10.11 14.24 6.19
N GLY A 418 10.85 13.56 5.32
CA GLY A 418 12.30 13.37 5.46
C GLY A 418 12.71 12.27 6.42
N GLN A 419 11.76 11.63 7.11
CA GLN A 419 11.99 10.53 8.05
C GLN A 419 11.06 9.35 7.76
N PRO A 420 11.50 8.10 7.96
CA PRO A 420 10.66 6.94 7.76
C PRO A 420 9.57 6.89 8.83
N PHE A 421 8.41 6.42 8.46
CA PHE A 421 7.35 6.14 9.41
C PHE A 421 7.76 5.00 10.35
N GLN A 422 7.69 5.25 11.67
CA GLN A 422 8.06 4.28 12.70
C GLN A 422 6.80 3.74 13.40
N ILE A 423 6.54 2.45 13.26
CA ILE A 423 5.35 1.81 13.85
C ILE A 423 5.31 1.90 15.39
N ALA A 424 6.46 1.90 16.04
CA ALA A 424 6.55 1.97 17.50
C ALA A 424 5.97 3.26 18.08
N GLU A 425 6.11 4.39 17.36
CA GLU A 425 5.54 5.69 17.77
C GLU A 425 4.02 5.67 17.63
N THR A 426 3.51 5.08 16.54
CA THR A 426 2.08 4.91 16.32
C THR A 426 1.44 4.09 17.44
N ILE A 427 2.03 2.96 17.82
CA ILE A 427 1.51 2.11 18.89
C ILE A 427 1.45 2.86 20.23
N LYS A 428 2.51 3.61 20.58
CA LYS A 428 2.52 4.41 21.80
C LYS A 428 1.43 5.50 21.80
N SER A 429 1.18 6.12 20.66
CA SER A 429 0.15 7.16 20.55
C SER A 429 -1.27 6.61 20.73
N LEU A 430 -1.53 5.35 20.29
CA LEU A 430 -2.82 4.68 20.47
C LEU A 430 -3.17 4.44 21.95
N ASP A 431 -2.17 4.25 22.83
CA ASP A 431 -2.40 4.08 24.28
C ASP A 431 -2.96 5.33 24.96
N GLY A 432 -2.70 6.50 24.41
CA GLY A 432 -3.17 7.79 24.93
C GLY A 432 -4.60 8.17 24.54
N VAL A 433 -5.34 7.30 23.84
CA VAL A 433 -6.70 7.61 23.38
C VAL A 433 -7.70 7.38 24.50
N THR A 434 -8.50 8.40 24.80
CA THR A 434 -9.57 8.37 25.81
C THR A 434 -10.95 8.43 25.14
N ALA A 435 -12.00 8.02 25.86
CA ALA A 435 -13.38 8.10 25.36
C ALA A 435 -13.79 9.53 24.96
N GLU A 436 -13.31 10.54 25.70
CA GLU A 436 -13.56 11.96 25.40
C GLU A 436 -12.94 12.39 24.07
N LYS A 437 -11.67 12.01 23.82
CA LYS A 437 -10.99 12.28 22.54
C LYS A 437 -11.73 11.60 21.37
N LEU A 438 -12.15 10.34 21.58
CA LEU A 438 -12.90 9.60 20.56
C LEU A 438 -14.24 10.28 20.24
N LYS A 439 -14.98 10.71 21.26
CA LYS A 439 -16.23 11.45 21.11
C LYS A 439 -16.01 12.77 20.35
N THR A 440 -14.96 13.50 20.71
CA THR A 440 -14.63 14.75 20.04
C THR A 440 -14.28 14.54 18.57
N ALA A 441 -13.50 13.49 18.27
CA ALA A 441 -13.16 13.12 16.90
C ALA A 441 -14.42 12.72 16.09
N ALA A 442 -15.27 11.86 16.64
CA ALA A 442 -16.52 11.45 15.98
C ALA A 442 -17.46 12.64 15.73
N LYS A 443 -17.55 13.56 16.70
CA LYS A 443 -18.33 14.79 16.56
C LYS A 443 -17.80 15.69 15.43
N ALA A 444 -16.48 15.87 15.37
CA ALA A 444 -15.84 16.68 14.33
C ALA A 444 -16.09 16.09 12.91
N LEU A 445 -16.19 14.77 12.77
CA LEU A 445 -16.54 14.13 11.51
C LEU A 445 -18.00 14.45 11.10
N ILE A 446 -18.97 14.28 12.01
CA ILE A 446 -20.39 14.47 11.71
C ILE A 446 -20.75 15.93 11.50
N ASP A 447 -20.16 16.86 12.26
CA ASP A 447 -20.39 18.29 12.13
C ASP A 447 -19.76 18.88 10.85
N GLY A 448 -18.72 18.20 10.32
CA GLY A 448 -18.05 18.55 9.07
C GLY A 448 -18.88 18.22 7.83
N LYS A 449 -18.38 18.65 6.67
CA LYS A 449 -18.94 18.26 5.38
C LYS A 449 -18.60 16.80 5.11
N ALA A 450 -19.57 16.03 4.61
CA ALA A 450 -19.37 14.68 4.11
C ALA A 450 -19.17 14.68 2.60
N SER A 451 -18.43 13.70 2.10
CA SER A 451 -18.37 13.33 0.68
C SER A 451 -19.07 11.99 0.53
N VAL A 452 -20.03 11.90 -0.38
CA VAL A 452 -20.79 10.68 -0.61
C VAL A 452 -20.70 10.28 -2.07
N ALA A 453 -20.37 9.01 -2.32
CA ALA A 453 -20.39 8.45 -3.67
C ALA A 453 -21.32 7.22 -3.71
N ALA A 454 -22.29 7.26 -4.61
CA ALA A 454 -23.24 6.18 -4.86
C ALA A 454 -23.03 5.64 -6.28
N VAL A 455 -22.74 4.34 -6.40
CA VAL A 455 -22.58 3.65 -7.69
C VAL A 455 -23.52 2.45 -7.73
N GLY A 456 -24.35 2.34 -8.76
CA GLY A 456 -25.28 1.24 -8.91
C GLY A 456 -26.69 1.68 -9.27
N ASP A 457 -27.71 1.07 -8.65
CA ASP A 457 -29.12 1.43 -8.81
C ASP A 457 -29.44 2.73 -8.04
N LEU A 458 -29.43 3.84 -8.75
CA LEU A 458 -29.64 5.17 -8.18
C LEU A 458 -31.04 5.40 -7.61
N HIS A 459 -32.05 4.61 -8.00
CA HIS A 459 -33.42 4.72 -7.46
C HIS A 459 -33.52 4.09 -6.07
N ALA A 460 -32.71 3.06 -5.80
CA ALA A 460 -32.72 2.36 -4.53
C ALA A 460 -31.70 2.93 -3.52
N LEU A 461 -30.56 3.46 -4.00
CA LEU A 461 -29.52 4.01 -3.13
C LEU A 461 -29.94 5.36 -2.51
N PRO A 462 -29.66 5.59 -1.20
CA PRO A 462 -30.08 6.79 -0.50
C PRO A 462 -29.27 8.02 -0.95
N TYR A 463 -29.85 9.20 -0.80
CA TYR A 463 -29.15 10.46 -0.90
C TYR A 463 -28.44 10.80 0.41
N ALA A 464 -27.42 11.66 0.35
CA ALA A 464 -26.71 12.12 1.53
C ALA A 464 -27.62 12.80 2.55
N GLU A 465 -28.59 13.58 2.09
CA GLU A 465 -29.59 14.24 2.94
C GLU A 465 -30.49 13.24 3.67
N GLU A 466 -30.91 12.13 3.02
CA GLU A 466 -31.70 11.06 3.64
C GLU A 466 -30.95 10.36 4.78
N LEU A 467 -29.61 10.36 4.72
CA LEU A 467 -28.73 9.87 5.77
C LEU A 467 -28.53 10.90 6.89
N GLY A 468 -29.01 12.14 6.69
CA GLY A 468 -28.85 13.26 7.61
C GLY A 468 -27.39 13.72 7.71
N LEU A 469 -26.68 13.72 6.58
CA LEU A 469 -25.30 14.21 6.42
C LEU A 469 -25.31 15.59 5.75
N LYS A 470 -24.33 16.44 6.14
CA LYS A 470 -24.08 17.73 5.48
C LYS A 470 -23.09 17.48 4.35
N VAL A 471 -23.39 17.89 3.15
CA VAL A 471 -22.55 17.76 1.94
C VAL A 471 -22.07 19.11 1.44
#